data_60cb8e76fd97d7a10f235c0ee6b251b8
#
_entry.id   60cb8e76fd97d7a10f235c0ee6b251b8
#
_cell.length_a   1.000
_cell.length_b   1.000
_cell.length_c   1.000
_cell.angle_alpha   90.00
_cell.angle_beta   90.00
_cell.angle_gamma   90.00
#
_symmetry.space_group_name_H-M   'P 1'
#
loop_
_entity.id
_entity.type
_entity.pdbx_description
1 polymer ?
#
loop_
_entity_poly.entity_id
_entity_poly.type
_entity_poly.pdbx_seq_one_letter_code
_entity_poly.pdbx_strand_id
1 'polypeptide(L)'
;PGVTENGGRYSIDKNSQFIKEFKETAFSLDVNQVSEPFKSKFGYHILQLHQIRGETRIASHILIQPEIPQEKLDETKEKLEKIKTDIDSGVITFDEAVKKYSQDKDTKNNGGLIVNPYSGESTFDLTRMDPALYARVNNLQKGEMSDVFYDEERGGKKMYKVMIMKDRTNTHIADMVDDYVKVQSLALQKKKQETIAKWSREKIGDTYIKISNEFQKCTFEKNWTKEISN
;
A
#
# COMPACT_ATOMS: atom_id res chain seq x y z
N PRO A 1 14.95 -3.18 13.55
CA PRO A 1 15.68 -3.36 12.29
C PRO A 1 16.74 -2.25 12.15
N GLY A 2 17.91 -2.58 11.61
CA GLY A 2 18.97 -1.61 11.35
C GLY A 2 20.01 -1.42 12.46
N VAL A 3 19.71 -1.74 13.71
CA VAL A 3 20.69 -1.61 14.81
C VAL A 3 21.86 -2.56 14.62
N THR A 4 21.61 -3.77 14.14
CA THR A 4 22.64 -4.80 13.90
C THR A 4 23.42 -4.58 12.61
N GLU A 5 22.85 -3.90 11.62
CA GLU A 5 23.46 -3.74 10.29
C GLU A 5 24.29 -2.45 10.18
N ASN A 6 23.84 -1.35 10.80
CA ASN A 6 24.44 -0.02 10.65
C ASN A 6 24.62 0.74 11.98
N GLY A 7 24.51 0.04 13.14
CA GLY A 7 24.55 0.66 14.46
C GLY A 7 23.40 1.63 14.71
N GLY A 8 22.25 1.43 14.06
CA GLY A 8 21.08 2.29 14.19
C GLY A 8 21.22 3.67 13.51
N ARG A 9 22.19 3.84 12.61
CA ARG A 9 22.42 5.10 11.92
C ARG A 9 21.66 5.15 10.60
N TYR A 10 21.01 6.30 10.36
CA TYR A 10 20.21 6.58 9.16
C TYR A 10 20.77 7.79 8.43
N SER A 11 20.73 7.73 7.11
CA SER A 11 21.05 8.84 6.22
C SER A 11 19.75 9.54 5.83
N ILE A 12 19.60 10.80 6.20
CA ILE A 12 18.39 11.58 6.07
C ILE A 12 18.66 12.78 5.17
N ASP A 13 17.99 12.89 4.06
CA ASP A 13 17.95 14.06 3.18
C ASP A 13 16.52 14.58 3.03
N LYS A 14 16.35 15.72 2.37
CA LYS A 14 15.03 16.35 2.16
C LYS A 14 14.06 15.47 1.38
N ASN A 15 14.56 14.62 0.48
CA ASN A 15 13.77 13.74 -0.40
C ASN A 15 13.56 12.35 0.19
N SER A 16 14.25 12.02 1.31
CA SER A 16 14.09 10.72 1.97
C SER A 16 12.65 10.51 2.47
N GLN A 17 12.22 9.25 2.49
CA GLN A 17 10.84 8.86 2.85
C GLN A 17 10.55 8.93 4.38
N PHE A 18 11.41 9.59 5.15
CA PHE A 18 11.13 9.83 6.57
C PHE A 18 9.97 10.82 6.73
N ILE A 19 9.20 10.64 7.81
CA ILE A 19 8.11 11.55 8.17
C ILE A 19 8.61 12.97 8.41
N LYS A 20 7.71 13.93 8.26
CA LYS A 20 8.03 15.36 8.32
C LYS A 20 8.71 15.73 9.64
N GLU A 21 8.12 15.33 10.76
CA GLU A 21 8.61 15.66 12.12
C GLU A 21 10.04 15.14 12.33
N PHE A 22 10.34 13.95 11.82
CA PHE A 22 11.67 13.34 11.92
C PHE A 22 12.71 14.11 11.10
N LYS A 23 12.35 14.51 9.87
CA LYS A 23 13.23 15.33 9.04
C LYS A 23 13.46 16.70 9.64
N GLU A 24 12.40 17.40 10.05
CA GLU A 24 12.50 18.73 10.68
C GLU A 24 13.42 18.69 11.90
N THR A 25 13.25 17.71 12.78
CA THR A 25 14.13 17.53 13.94
C THR A 25 15.57 17.26 13.53
N ALA A 26 15.81 16.34 12.58
CA ALA A 26 17.16 16.04 12.12
C ALA A 26 17.90 17.24 11.52
N PHE A 27 17.15 18.13 10.85
CA PHE A 27 17.72 19.32 10.22
C PHE A 27 17.88 20.51 11.18
N SER A 28 17.22 20.49 12.34
CA SER A 28 17.36 21.55 13.37
C SER A 28 18.50 21.29 14.36
N LEU A 29 19.10 20.09 14.37
CA LEU A 29 20.14 19.72 15.32
C LEU A 29 21.54 20.11 14.84
N ASP A 30 22.39 20.47 15.80
CA ASP A 30 23.83 20.55 15.62
C ASP A 30 24.50 19.19 15.75
N VAL A 31 25.72 19.03 15.20
CA VAL A 31 26.48 17.77 15.28
C VAL A 31 26.70 17.36 16.74
N ASN A 32 26.41 16.11 17.06
CA ASN A 32 26.42 15.49 18.38
C ASN A 32 25.30 15.96 19.33
N GLN A 33 24.41 16.83 18.89
CA GLN A 33 23.24 17.23 19.65
C GLN A 33 22.19 16.11 19.68
N VAL A 34 21.51 15.99 20.83
CA VAL A 34 20.35 15.13 21.06
C VAL A 34 19.10 16.00 21.07
N SER A 35 18.05 15.58 20.39
CA SER A 35 16.78 16.31 20.35
C SER A 35 16.01 16.21 21.66
N GLU A 36 15.11 17.14 21.90
CA GLU A 36 13.98 16.93 22.79
C GLU A 36 13.11 15.78 22.27
N PRO A 37 12.37 15.08 23.16
CA PRO A 37 11.42 14.06 22.73
C PRO A 37 10.32 14.67 21.85
N PHE A 38 10.09 14.11 20.68
CA PHE A 38 9.01 14.54 19.79
C PHE A 38 8.09 13.38 19.42
N LYS A 39 6.82 13.69 19.17
CA LYS A 39 5.77 12.74 18.85
C LYS A 39 5.58 12.63 17.35
N SER A 40 5.39 11.38 16.88
CA SER A 40 4.96 11.07 15.53
C SER A 40 3.78 10.10 15.55
N LYS A 41 3.31 9.72 14.35
CA LYS A 41 2.33 8.63 14.23
C LYS A 41 2.85 7.25 14.67
N PHE A 42 4.16 7.09 14.81
CA PHE A 42 4.82 5.84 15.22
C PHE A 42 5.13 5.79 16.73
N GLY A 43 5.01 6.88 17.46
CA GLY A 43 5.35 6.95 18.87
C GLY A 43 6.16 8.19 19.23
N TYR A 44 6.95 8.09 20.29
CA TYR A 44 7.85 9.14 20.76
C TYR A 44 9.27 8.82 20.33
N HIS A 45 9.94 9.82 19.79
CA HIS A 45 11.30 9.72 19.28
C HIS A 45 12.23 10.64 20.04
N ILE A 46 13.47 10.20 20.19
CA ILE A 46 14.63 11.03 20.54
C ILE A 46 15.66 10.78 19.46
N LEU A 47 16.25 11.81 18.90
CA LEU A 47 17.17 11.75 17.77
C LEU A 47 18.51 12.36 18.14
N GLN A 48 19.62 11.70 17.75
CA GLN A 48 20.96 12.26 17.86
C GLN A 48 21.57 12.43 16.48
N LEU A 49 22.03 13.65 16.19
CA LEU A 49 22.74 13.94 14.96
C LEU A 49 24.24 13.66 15.11
N HIS A 50 24.78 12.78 14.30
CA HIS A 50 26.21 12.40 14.33
C HIS A 50 27.06 13.21 13.37
N GLN A 51 26.53 13.52 12.17
CA GLN A 51 27.29 14.15 11.11
C GLN A 51 26.41 14.86 10.10
N ILE A 52 26.94 15.95 9.55
CA ILE A 52 26.37 16.68 8.39
C ILE A 52 27.27 16.43 7.21
N ARG A 53 26.70 15.91 6.10
CA ARG A 53 27.39 15.70 4.80
C ARG A 53 26.62 16.42 3.71
N GLY A 54 26.98 17.67 3.42
CA GLY A 54 26.23 18.50 2.50
C GLY A 54 24.75 18.64 2.93
N GLU A 55 23.83 18.19 2.10
CA GLU A 55 22.39 18.21 2.40
C GLU A 55 21.92 16.98 3.20
N THR A 56 22.80 16.03 3.51
CA THR A 56 22.46 14.81 4.23
C THR A 56 22.81 14.92 5.71
N ARG A 57 21.95 14.38 6.56
CA ARG A 57 22.11 14.25 8.02
C ARG A 57 22.31 12.77 8.37
N ILE A 58 23.35 12.45 9.13
CA ILE A 58 23.57 11.10 9.66
C ILE A 58 23.14 11.12 11.12
N ALA A 59 22.06 10.43 11.43
CA ALA A 59 21.46 10.43 12.77
C ALA A 59 21.08 9.01 13.22
N SER A 60 21.04 8.84 14.54
CA SER A 60 20.41 7.68 15.19
C SER A 60 19.18 8.12 15.96
N HIS A 61 18.25 7.20 16.21
CA HIS A 61 17.09 7.51 17.03
C HIS A 61 16.71 6.36 17.97
N ILE A 62 15.99 6.73 19.02
CA ILE A 62 15.25 5.84 19.89
C ILE A 62 13.78 6.09 19.64
N LEU A 63 13.01 5.03 19.38
CA LEU A 63 11.56 5.05 19.26
C LEU A 63 10.95 4.29 20.44
N ILE A 64 10.04 4.95 21.15
CA ILE A 64 9.22 4.35 22.18
C ILE A 64 7.77 4.39 21.74
N GLN A 65 7.16 3.23 21.60
CA GLN A 65 5.73 3.09 21.33
C GLN A 65 5.00 2.81 22.64
N PRO A 66 4.05 3.66 23.06
CA PRO A 66 3.25 3.38 24.24
C PRO A 66 2.46 2.08 24.05
N GLU A 67 2.54 1.19 25.02
CA GLU A 67 1.67 0.01 25.03
C GLU A 67 0.22 0.43 25.32
N ILE A 68 -0.70 -0.14 24.55
CA ILE A 68 -2.15 0.03 24.81
C ILE A 68 -2.54 -1.06 25.80
N PRO A 69 -3.07 -0.70 26.99
CA PRO A 69 -3.55 -1.68 27.95
C PRO A 69 -4.61 -2.59 27.33
N GLN A 70 -4.58 -3.88 27.68
CA GLN A 70 -5.51 -4.88 27.16
C GLN A 70 -6.97 -4.48 27.43
N GLU A 71 -7.25 -3.93 28.62
CA GLU A 71 -8.57 -3.40 28.98
C GLU A 71 -9.12 -2.41 27.96
N LYS A 72 -8.28 -1.51 27.41
CA LYS A 72 -8.71 -0.55 26.39
C LYS A 72 -8.98 -1.20 25.02
N LEU A 73 -8.28 -2.27 24.72
CA LEU A 73 -8.56 -3.06 23.53
C LEU A 73 -9.90 -3.78 23.68
N ASP A 74 -10.16 -4.38 24.85
CA ASP A 74 -11.39 -5.10 25.13
C ASP A 74 -12.61 -4.16 25.12
N GLU A 75 -12.52 -2.98 25.76
CA GLU A 75 -13.56 -1.93 25.68
C GLU A 75 -13.86 -1.52 24.22
N THR A 76 -12.80 -1.41 23.39
CA THR A 76 -12.95 -1.03 21.98
C THR A 76 -13.63 -2.14 21.19
N LYS A 77 -13.31 -3.40 21.46
CA LYS A 77 -13.94 -4.57 20.86
C LYS A 77 -15.42 -4.62 21.20
N GLU A 78 -15.75 -4.56 22.48
CA GLU A 78 -17.15 -4.59 22.95
C GLU A 78 -17.99 -3.44 22.33
N LYS A 79 -17.41 -2.25 22.24
CA LYS A 79 -18.05 -1.11 21.58
C LYS A 79 -18.35 -1.39 20.11
N LEU A 80 -17.42 -2.01 19.39
CA LEU A 80 -17.62 -2.32 17.97
C LEU A 80 -18.60 -3.46 17.78
N GLU A 81 -18.60 -4.47 18.66
CA GLU A 81 -19.60 -5.55 18.68
C GLU A 81 -21.02 -5.00 18.90
N LYS A 82 -21.18 -4.03 19.81
CA LYS A 82 -22.46 -3.35 20.02
C LYS A 82 -22.89 -2.58 18.77
N ILE A 83 -21.97 -1.83 18.13
CA ILE A 83 -22.29 -1.13 16.89
C ILE A 83 -22.71 -2.12 15.79
N LYS A 84 -22.02 -3.26 15.66
CA LYS A 84 -22.40 -4.33 14.74
C LYS A 84 -23.82 -4.84 15.01
N THR A 85 -24.16 -5.07 16.28
CA THR A 85 -25.51 -5.50 16.69
C THR A 85 -26.57 -4.45 16.33
N ASP A 86 -26.28 -3.16 16.54
CA ASP A 86 -27.19 -2.06 16.19
C ASP A 86 -27.41 -1.99 14.65
N ILE A 87 -26.40 -2.33 13.85
CA ILE A 87 -26.54 -2.41 12.41
C ILE A 87 -27.34 -3.65 12.00
N ASP A 88 -27.02 -4.83 12.54
CA ASP A 88 -27.73 -6.09 12.25
C ASP A 88 -29.22 -6.01 12.61
N SER A 89 -29.57 -5.26 13.66
CA SER A 89 -30.95 -5.03 14.08
C SER A 89 -31.65 -3.88 13.35
N GLY A 90 -30.96 -3.16 12.45
CA GLY A 90 -31.51 -2.06 11.68
C GLY A 90 -31.73 -0.76 12.46
N VAL A 91 -31.15 -0.63 13.67
CA VAL A 91 -31.21 0.62 14.47
C VAL A 91 -30.44 1.75 13.79
N ILE A 92 -29.31 1.43 13.14
CA ILE A 92 -28.52 2.34 12.33
C ILE A 92 -28.07 1.63 11.05
N THR A 93 -27.84 2.38 9.99
CA THR A 93 -27.23 1.84 8.77
C THR A 93 -25.71 1.74 8.91
N PHE A 94 -25.09 0.89 8.11
CA PHE A 94 -23.62 0.78 8.07
C PHE A 94 -22.97 2.13 7.73
N ASP A 95 -23.51 2.86 6.76
CA ASP A 95 -23.00 4.16 6.33
C ASP A 95 -23.10 5.23 7.44
N GLU A 96 -24.18 5.22 8.22
CA GLU A 96 -24.31 6.09 9.41
C GLU A 96 -23.32 5.70 10.50
N ALA A 97 -23.12 4.41 10.74
CA ALA A 97 -22.13 3.91 11.70
C ALA A 97 -20.71 4.33 11.29
N VAL A 98 -20.35 4.23 10.00
CA VAL A 98 -19.06 4.69 9.50
C VAL A 98 -18.85 6.18 9.74
N LYS A 99 -19.82 7.02 9.38
CA LYS A 99 -19.75 8.47 9.59
C LYS A 99 -19.57 8.83 11.07
N LYS A 100 -20.28 8.16 11.94
CA LYS A 100 -20.34 8.47 13.38
C LYS A 100 -19.11 7.90 14.13
N TYR A 101 -18.73 6.67 13.86
CA TYR A 101 -17.80 5.93 14.72
C TYR A 101 -16.45 5.61 14.06
N SER A 102 -16.34 5.54 12.73
CA SER A 102 -15.10 5.20 12.08
C SER A 102 -13.99 6.19 12.38
N GLN A 103 -12.82 5.65 12.72
CA GLN A 103 -11.58 6.40 12.92
C GLN A 103 -10.62 6.28 11.73
N ASP A 104 -11.00 5.48 10.72
CA ASP A 104 -10.26 5.36 9.48
C ASP A 104 -10.46 6.61 8.63
N LYS A 105 -9.41 7.43 8.52
CA LYS A 105 -9.45 8.70 7.80
C LYS A 105 -9.53 8.53 6.29
N ASP A 106 -9.05 7.40 5.79
CA ASP A 106 -8.94 7.16 4.35
C ASP A 106 -10.30 6.76 3.76
N THR A 107 -11.11 6.04 4.52
CA THR A 107 -12.39 5.52 4.04
C THR A 107 -13.63 6.18 4.67
N LYS A 108 -13.49 6.83 5.83
CA LYS A 108 -14.63 7.43 6.56
C LYS A 108 -15.49 8.36 5.69
N ASN A 109 -14.84 9.18 4.86
CA ASN A 109 -15.52 10.21 4.06
C ASN A 109 -16.21 9.65 2.80
N ASN A 110 -15.91 8.41 2.43
CA ASN A 110 -16.54 7.71 1.30
C ASN A 110 -17.43 6.53 1.74
N GLY A 111 -17.97 6.58 2.96
CA GLY A 111 -18.86 5.54 3.50
C GLY A 111 -18.16 4.23 3.86
N GLY A 112 -16.85 4.27 4.15
CA GLY A 112 -16.06 3.09 4.49
C GLY A 112 -15.65 2.24 3.28
N LEU A 113 -15.82 2.75 2.06
CA LEU A 113 -15.53 2.00 0.85
C LEU A 113 -14.03 1.76 0.71
N ILE A 114 -13.64 0.49 0.64
CA ILE A 114 -12.26 0.08 0.40
C ILE A 114 -11.99 0.12 -1.10
N VAL A 115 -10.90 0.76 -1.48
CA VAL A 115 -10.46 0.88 -2.87
C VAL A 115 -9.24 -0.01 -3.08
N ASN A 116 -9.24 -0.76 -4.17
CA ASN A 116 -8.11 -1.57 -4.58
C ASN A 116 -6.93 -0.66 -5.00
N PRO A 117 -5.79 -0.72 -4.30
CA PRO A 117 -4.67 0.20 -4.58
C PRO A 117 -4.02 -0.01 -5.96
N TYR A 118 -4.28 -1.16 -6.61
CA TYR A 118 -3.71 -1.47 -7.92
C TYR A 118 -4.60 -1.03 -9.09
N SER A 119 -5.92 -1.17 -8.94
CA SER A 119 -6.88 -0.80 -10.00
C SER A 119 -7.54 0.56 -9.79
N GLY A 120 -7.55 1.07 -8.55
CA GLY A 120 -8.32 2.26 -8.19
C GLY A 120 -9.82 2.03 -8.08
N GLU A 121 -10.29 0.80 -8.23
CA GLU A 121 -11.71 0.43 -8.19
C GLU A 121 -12.09 -0.11 -6.80
N SER A 122 -13.38 -0.13 -6.51
CA SER A 122 -13.93 -0.73 -5.28
C SER A 122 -14.17 -2.25 -5.40
N THR A 123 -13.77 -2.85 -6.51
CA THR A 123 -13.86 -4.27 -6.79
C THR A 123 -12.53 -4.98 -6.59
N PHE A 124 -12.58 -6.20 -6.11
CA PHE A 124 -11.41 -7.02 -5.82
C PHE A 124 -11.55 -8.37 -6.51
N ASP A 125 -10.54 -8.75 -7.27
CA ASP A 125 -10.41 -10.11 -7.79
C ASP A 125 -9.95 -11.03 -6.65
N LEU A 126 -10.74 -12.03 -6.33
CA LEU A 126 -10.47 -12.98 -5.24
C LEU A 126 -9.10 -13.66 -5.38
N THR A 127 -8.63 -13.91 -6.61
CA THR A 127 -7.35 -14.55 -6.87
C THR A 127 -6.15 -13.65 -6.63
N ARG A 128 -6.37 -12.33 -6.54
CA ARG A 128 -5.35 -11.29 -6.34
C ARG A 128 -5.53 -10.48 -5.07
N MET A 129 -6.51 -10.86 -4.27
CA MET A 129 -6.80 -10.22 -3.00
C MET A 129 -5.69 -10.54 -1.99
N ASP A 130 -5.40 -9.57 -1.11
CA ASP A 130 -4.55 -9.83 0.05
C ASP A 130 -5.09 -11.01 0.86
N PRO A 131 -4.26 -12.00 1.24
CA PRO A 131 -4.71 -13.22 1.92
C PRO A 131 -5.43 -12.94 3.25
N ALA A 132 -5.02 -11.91 4.00
CA ALA A 132 -5.65 -11.57 5.27
C ALA A 132 -7.04 -10.96 5.05
N LEU A 133 -7.20 -10.13 4.02
CA LEU A 133 -8.48 -9.59 3.61
C LEU A 133 -9.40 -10.71 3.07
N TYR A 134 -8.87 -11.57 2.20
CA TYR A 134 -9.61 -12.72 1.65
C TYR A 134 -10.19 -13.61 2.74
N ALA A 135 -9.38 -13.98 3.74
CA ALA A 135 -9.82 -14.81 4.85
C ALA A 135 -11.00 -14.22 5.64
N ARG A 136 -11.17 -12.90 5.63
CA ARG A 136 -12.27 -12.20 6.35
C ARG A 136 -13.55 -12.09 5.54
N VAL A 137 -13.45 -12.08 4.20
CA VAL A 137 -14.60 -11.75 3.33
C VAL A 137 -15.05 -12.90 2.42
N ASN A 138 -14.25 -13.96 2.27
CA ASN A 138 -14.51 -15.02 1.29
C ASN A 138 -15.86 -15.72 1.45
N ASN A 139 -16.35 -15.85 2.70
CA ASN A 139 -17.59 -16.54 3.02
C ASN A 139 -18.81 -15.60 3.12
N LEU A 140 -18.58 -14.28 3.08
CA LEU A 140 -19.65 -13.31 3.24
C LEU A 140 -20.53 -13.25 2.00
N GLN A 141 -21.83 -13.20 2.21
CA GLN A 141 -22.80 -12.91 1.17
C GLN A 141 -23.02 -11.39 1.05
N LYS A 142 -23.66 -10.96 -0.03
CA LYS A 142 -24.06 -9.56 -0.21
C LYS A 142 -24.89 -9.05 0.97
N GLY A 143 -24.46 -7.94 1.58
CA GLY A 143 -25.09 -7.34 2.76
C GLY A 143 -24.65 -7.94 4.09
N GLU A 144 -23.85 -9.01 4.08
CA GLU A 144 -23.39 -9.67 5.31
C GLU A 144 -22.15 -8.99 5.86
N MET A 145 -22.04 -8.91 7.18
CA MET A 145 -20.88 -8.36 7.88
C MET A 145 -19.98 -9.47 8.42
N SER A 146 -18.67 -9.19 8.40
CA SER A 146 -17.69 -10.04 9.09
C SER A 146 -17.89 -10.01 10.60
N ASP A 147 -17.24 -10.95 11.28
CA ASP A 147 -16.99 -10.81 12.70
C ASP A 147 -16.09 -9.60 12.96
N VAL A 148 -16.14 -9.09 14.20
CA VAL A 148 -15.19 -8.09 14.68
C VAL A 148 -13.82 -8.75 14.80
N PHE A 149 -12.81 -8.21 14.12
CA PHE A 149 -11.46 -8.76 14.14
C PHE A 149 -10.41 -7.70 14.50
N TYR A 150 -9.36 -8.18 15.13
CA TYR A 150 -8.18 -7.37 15.43
C TYR A 150 -7.33 -7.17 14.18
N ASP A 151 -6.80 -5.97 14.03
CA ASP A 151 -5.86 -5.62 12.99
C ASP A 151 -4.79 -4.65 13.52
N GLU A 152 -3.60 -4.67 12.91
CA GLU A 152 -2.49 -3.81 13.29
C GLU A 152 -1.82 -3.23 12.05
N GLU A 153 -1.81 -1.92 11.93
CA GLU A 153 -1.12 -1.24 10.85
C GLU A 153 0.39 -1.31 10.99
N ARG A 154 1.11 -1.16 9.88
CA ARG A 154 2.59 -1.17 9.85
C ARG A 154 3.25 -0.20 10.83
N GLY A 155 2.52 0.79 11.35
CA GLY A 155 2.97 1.73 12.38
C GLY A 155 2.76 1.27 13.82
N GLY A 156 2.30 0.03 14.05
CA GLY A 156 1.99 -0.50 15.38
C GLY A 156 0.67 0.02 15.95
N LYS A 157 -0.16 0.68 15.13
CA LYS A 157 -1.50 1.13 15.55
C LYS A 157 -2.44 -0.06 15.58
N LYS A 158 -2.84 -0.44 16.78
CA LYS A 158 -3.78 -1.53 17.06
C LYS A 158 -5.22 -1.04 16.88
N MET A 159 -6.08 -1.85 16.26
CA MET A 159 -7.48 -1.50 16.00
C MET A 159 -8.35 -2.73 15.87
N TYR A 160 -9.66 -2.53 16.00
CA TYR A 160 -10.67 -3.51 15.63
C TYR A 160 -11.42 -3.02 14.39
N LYS A 161 -11.75 -3.96 13.51
CA LYS A 161 -12.47 -3.71 12.28
C LYS A 161 -13.66 -4.66 12.13
N VAL A 162 -14.68 -4.20 11.42
CA VAL A 162 -15.76 -4.99 10.86
C VAL A 162 -15.92 -4.58 9.39
N MET A 163 -16.17 -5.54 8.53
CA MET A 163 -16.37 -5.33 7.09
C MET A 163 -17.76 -5.74 6.67
N ILE A 164 -18.31 -5.08 5.67
CA ILE A 164 -19.56 -5.49 5.03
C ILE A 164 -19.29 -5.82 3.56
N MET A 165 -19.87 -6.91 3.07
CA MET A 165 -19.87 -7.26 1.66
C MET A 165 -20.94 -6.45 0.93
N LYS A 166 -20.55 -5.38 0.23
CA LYS A 166 -21.50 -4.55 -0.53
C LYS A 166 -22.08 -5.29 -1.72
N ASP A 167 -21.22 -6.00 -2.45
CA ASP A 167 -21.64 -6.81 -3.59
C ASP A 167 -20.69 -7.97 -3.83
N ARG A 168 -21.20 -9.03 -4.47
CA ARG A 168 -20.43 -10.22 -4.82
C ARG A 168 -20.86 -10.71 -6.18
N THR A 169 -19.93 -10.69 -7.11
CA THR A 169 -20.12 -11.29 -8.44
C THR A 169 -19.66 -12.74 -8.40
N ASN A 170 -20.54 -13.65 -8.76
CA ASN A 170 -20.18 -15.06 -8.92
C ASN A 170 -19.27 -15.26 -10.15
N THR A 171 -18.52 -16.36 -10.18
CA THR A 171 -17.73 -16.73 -11.34
C THR A 171 -18.65 -16.85 -12.56
N HIS A 172 -18.36 -16.09 -13.59
CA HIS A 172 -19.09 -16.08 -14.85
C HIS A 172 -18.12 -15.90 -16.03
N ILE A 173 -18.58 -16.15 -17.23
CA ILE A 173 -17.84 -15.81 -18.45
C ILE A 173 -17.99 -14.31 -18.66
N ALA A 174 -16.87 -13.61 -18.80
CA ALA A 174 -16.87 -12.15 -18.97
C ALA A 174 -17.74 -11.74 -20.19
N ASP A 175 -18.63 -10.80 -19.99
CA ASP A 175 -19.49 -10.22 -21.01
C ASP A 175 -19.28 -8.73 -21.18
N MET A 176 -19.91 -8.16 -22.23
CA MET A 176 -19.75 -6.73 -22.57
C MET A 176 -20.69 -5.81 -21.81
N VAL A 177 -21.55 -6.34 -20.95
CA VAL A 177 -22.49 -5.54 -20.15
C VAL A 177 -21.91 -5.33 -18.76
N ASP A 178 -21.62 -6.43 -18.06
CA ASP A 178 -21.17 -6.40 -16.66
C ASP A 178 -19.66 -6.18 -16.55
N ASP A 179 -18.86 -6.66 -17.52
CA ASP A 179 -17.40 -6.57 -17.51
C ASP A 179 -16.80 -5.55 -18.50
N TYR A 180 -17.60 -4.66 -19.05
CA TYR A 180 -17.15 -3.74 -20.11
C TYR A 180 -15.82 -3.05 -19.80
N VAL A 181 -15.67 -2.45 -18.61
CA VAL A 181 -14.46 -1.72 -18.22
C VAL A 181 -13.24 -2.67 -18.17
N LYS A 182 -13.41 -3.87 -17.66
CA LYS A 182 -12.35 -4.89 -17.58
C LYS A 182 -11.94 -5.38 -18.97
N VAL A 183 -12.91 -5.67 -19.83
CA VAL A 183 -12.67 -6.08 -21.21
C VAL A 183 -12.01 -4.94 -22.00
N GLN A 184 -12.47 -3.71 -21.85
CA GLN A 184 -11.85 -2.53 -22.46
C GLN A 184 -10.40 -2.34 -22.01
N SER A 185 -10.13 -2.49 -20.70
CA SER A 185 -8.78 -2.37 -20.14
C SER A 185 -7.83 -3.44 -20.71
N LEU A 186 -8.28 -4.69 -20.77
CA LEU A 186 -7.52 -5.79 -21.37
C LEU A 186 -7.24 -5.58 -22.84
N ALA A 187 -8.24 -5.12 -23.60
CA ALA A 187 -8.10 -4.81 -25.03
C ALA A 187 -7.11 -3.66 -25.24
N LEU A 188 -7.19 -2.60 -24.42
CA LEU A 188 -6.23 -1.49 -24.46
C LEU A 188 -4.80 -1.95 -24.13
N GLN A 189 -4.63 -2.78 -23.11
CA GLN A 189 -3.33 -3.34 -22.73
C GLN A 189 -2.72 -4.16 -23.88
N LYS A 190 -3.53 -5.05 -24.50
CA LYS A 190 -3.13 -5.81 -25.67
C LYS A 190 -2.70 -4.91 -26.83
N LYS A 191 -3.52 -3.91 -27.16
CA LYS A 191 -3.21 -2.94 -28.22
C LYS A 191 -1.94 -2.15 -27.93
N LYS A 192 -1.70 -1.74 -26.69
CA LYS A 192 -0.44 -1.09 -26.28
C LYS A 192 0.77 -2.01 -26.52
N GLN A 193 0.68 -3.27 -26.11
CA GLN A 193 1.74 -4.25 -26.30
C GLN A 193 2.06 -4.47 -27.79
N GLU A 194 1.02 -4.66 -28.61
CA GLU A 194 1.16 -4.84 -30.06
C GLU A 194 1.78 -3.58 -30.72
N THR A 195 1.33 -2.39 -30.29
CA THR A 195 1.87 -1.12 -30.79
C THR A 195 3.34 -0.95 -30.44
N ILE A 196 3.72 -1.24 -29.18
CA ILE A 196 5.12 -1.18 -28.73
C ILE A 196 5.97 -2.22 -29.49
N ALA A 197 5.45 -3.43 -29.68
CA ALA A 197 6.15 -4.48 -30.41
C ALA A 197 6.37 -4.11 -31.89
N LYS A 198 5.37 -3.50 -32.52
CA LYS A 198 5.47 -2.99 -33.91
C LYS A 198 6.48 -1.85 -33.97
N TRP A 199 6.35 -0.84 -33.15
CA TRP A 199 7.26 0.31 -33.08
C TRP A 199 8.70 -0.14 -32.80
N SER A 200 8.91 -1.07 -31.87
CA SER A 200 10.24 -1.61 -31.59
C SER A 200 10.88 -2.28 -32.82
N ARG A 201 10.11 -3.09 -33.56
CA ARG A 201 10.61 -3.74 -34.79
C ARG A 201 11.01 -2.72 -35.85
N GLU A 202 10.16 -1.70 -36.06
CA GLU A 202 10.46 -0.61 -37.00
C GLU A 202 11.75 0.14 -36.60
N LYS A 203 11.85 0.51 -35.29
CA LYS A 203 13.01 1.25 -34.79
C LYS A 203 14.32 0.42 -34.80
N ILE A 204 14.26 -0.87 -34.52
CA ILE A 204 15.40 -1.78 -34.66
C ILE A 204 15.87 -1.81 -36.14
N GLY A 205 14.90 -1.82 -37.08
CA GLY A 205 15.20 -1.75 -38.51
C GLY A 205 15.97 -0.49 -38.93
N ASP A 206 15.55 0.65 -38.37
CA ASP A 206 16.08 1.98 -38.73
C ASP A 206 17.31 2.40 -37.91
N THR A 207 17.61 1.73 -36.80
CA THR A 207 18.68 2.13 -35.88
C THR A 207 19.93 1.31 -36.13
N TYR A 208 21.12 1.97 -36.09
CA TYR A 208 22.39 1.26 -36.09
C TYR A 208 22.60 0.57 -34.74
N ILE A 209 22.71 -0.75 -34.77
CA ILE A 209 22.93 -1.57 -33.57
C ILE A 209 24.19 -2.38 -33.77
N LYS A 210 25.13 -2.27 -32.81
CA LYS A 210 26.36 -3.07 -32.76
C LYS A 210 26.36 -3.92 -31.52
N ILE A 211 26.35 -5.24 -31.70
CA ILE A 211 26.47 -6.19 -30.59
C ILE A 211 27.94 -6.62 -30.51
N SER A 212 28.56 -6.51 -29.33
CA SER A 212 29.92 -6.95 -29.07
C SER A 212 30.04 -8.47 -29.29
N ASN A 213 31.22 -8.91 -29.76
CA ASN A 213 31.45 -10.31 -30.14
C ASN A 213 31.13 -11.31 -29.02
N GLU A 214 31.31 -10.91 -27.77
CA GLU A 214 31.03 -11.69 -26.57
C GLU A 214 29.53 -12.08 -26.46
N PHE A 215 28.63 -11.20 -26.96
CA PHE A 215 27.17 -11.35 -26.84
C PHE A 215 26.48 -11.80 -28.13
N GLN A 216 27.23 -11.98 -29.23
CA GLN A 216 26.66 -12.41 -30.53
C GLN A 216 25.98 -13.77 -30.48
N LYS A 217 26.40 -14.64 -29.55
CA LYS A 217 25.84 -15.99 -29.34
C LYS A 217 24.65 -16.01 -28.36
N CYS A 218 24.28 -14.87 -27.77
CA CYS A 218 23.16 -14.80 -26.84
C CYS A 218 21.84 -14.85 -27.61
N THR A 219 20.87 -15.54 -27.04
CA THR A 219 19.50 -15.51 -27.54
C THR A 219 18.80 -14.26 -27.03
N PHE A 220 18.39 -13.38 -27.91
CA PHE A 220 17.64 -12.17 -27.59
C PHE A 220 16.16 -12.39 -27.86
N GLU A 221 15.30 -11.82 -26.99
CA GLU A 221 13.83 -11.83 -27.15
C GLU A 221 13.38 -11.13 -28.44
N LYS A 222 14.18 -10.17 -28.92
CA LYS A 222 13.99 -9.45 -30.18
C LYS A 222 15.21 -9.62 -31.04
N ASN A 223 15.00 -9.74 -32.35
CA ASN A 223 16.11 -9.85 -33.29
C ASN A 223 16.83 -8.50 -33.43
N TRP A 224 17.91 -8.32 -32.67
CA TRP A 224 18.78 -7.13 -32.71
C TRP A 224 19.86 -7.22 -33.83
N THR A 225 20.06 -8.40 -34.38
CA THR A 225 20.99 -8.60 -35.48
C THR A 225 20.25 -8.39 -36.80
N LYS A 226 20.62 -7.33 -37.53
CA LYS A 226 20.20 -7.18 -38.92
C LYS A 226 20.89 -8.29 -39.73
N GLU A 227 20.13 -9.10 -40.42
CA GLU A 227 20.69 -9.90 -41.51
C GLU A 227 21.26 -8.88 -42.53
N ILE A 228 22.57 -8.88 -42.67
CA ILE A 228 23.21 -8.11 -43.73
C ILE A 228 22.80 -8.82 -45.02
N SER A 229 21.80 -8.27 -45.70
CA SER A 229 21.51 -8.68 -47.07
C SER A 229 22.72 -8.36 -47.92
N ASN A 230 23.45 -9.39 -48.32
CA ASN A 230 24.50 -9.31 -49.36
C ASN A 230 23.86 -8.99 -50.71
#